data_94549397de98dcd7deb91d39a2f7273a
#
_entry.id   94549397de98dcd7deb91d39a2f7273a
#
_cell.length_a   1.000
_cell.length_b   1.000
_cell.length_c   1.000
_cell.angle_alpha   90.00
_cell.angle_beta   90.00
_cell.angle_gamma   90.00
#
_symmetry.space_group_name_H-M   'P 1'
#
loop_
_entity.id
_entity.type
_entity.pdbx_description
1 polymer ?
#
loop_
_entity_poly.entity_id
_entity_poly.type
_entity_poly.pdbx_seq_one_letter_code
_entity_poly.pdbx_strand_id
1 'polypeptide(L)'
;MRQERTVQASIFDLSATHEIGHELKAMSQWLDEHGDLLGLVGRDLGRPDVKATGRQGLPAEAVLRCALLKQYRQLSYQELAFHLEDSASFRAFARLPWSWSPQKSVLQKTISAIRPETWEQINRALLSSARQAKLEDGTVVRLDSTV
;
A
#
# COMPACT_ATOMS: atom_id res chain seq x y z
N MET A 1 -20.05 3.72 -12.90
CA MET A 1 -19.37 2.68 -12.17
C MET A 1 -18.38 1.93 -12.98
N ARG A 2 -18.82 1.32 -14.04
CA ARG A 2 -17.91 0.61 -14.90
C ARG A 2 -16.85 1.50 -15.47
N GLN A 3 -17.26 2.73 -15.79
CA GLN A 3 -16.33 3.67 -16.36
C GLN A 3 -15.24 4.07 -15.39
N GLU A 4 -15.62 4.25 -14.15
CA GLU A 4 -14.63 4.60 -13.14
C GLU A 4 -13.58 3.54 -13.00
N ARG A 5 -14.03 2.29 -12.99
CA ARG A 5 -13.11 1.19 -12.88
C ARG A 5 -12.20 1.10 -14.10
N THR A 6 -12.75 1.33 -15.25
CA THR A 6 -11.97 1.29 -16.48
C THR A 6 -10.90 2.39 -16.49
N VAL A 7 -11.29 3.58 -16.04
CA VAL A 7 -10.36 4.69 -16.02
C VAL A 7 -9.20 4.41 -15.06
N GLN A 8 -9.51 3.87 -13.89
CA GLN A 8 -8.46 3.55 -12.94
C GLN A 8 -7.51 2.51 -13.49
N ALA A 9 -8.03 1.47 -14.10
CA ALA A 9 -7.20 0.46 -14.69
C ALA A 9 -6.32 1.05 -15.78
N SER A 10 -6.88 1.93 -16.57
CA SER A 10 -6.14 2.54 -17.66
C SER A 10 -5.00 3.40 -17.13
N ILE A 11 -5.26 4.17 -16.08
CA ILE A 11 -4.23 5.00 -15.48
C ILE A 11 -3.13 4.13 -14.90
N PHE A 12 -3.50 3.06 -14.22
CA PHE A 12 -2.52 2.16 -13.65
C PHE A 12 -1.68 1.51 -14.73
N ASP A 13 -2.30 1.15 -15.84
CA ASP A 13 -1.58 0.56 -16.95
C ASP A 13 -0.58 1.55 -17.55
N LEU A 14 -0.97 2.80 -17.66
CA LEU A 14 -0.07 3.82 -18.16
C LEU A 14 1.11 4.00 -17.21
N SER A 15 0.85 3.99 -15.93
CA SER A 15 1.92 4.09 -14.94
C SER A 15 2.88 2.94 -15.06
N ALA A 16 2.40 1.79 -15.47
CA ALA A 16 3.23 0.59 -15.54
C ALA A 16 4.29 0.68 -16.61
N THR A 17 4.26 1.69 -17.45
CA THR A 17 5.35 1.89 -18.41
C THR A 17 6.60 2.42 -17.73
N HIS A 18 6.48 2.92 -16.52
CA HIS A 18 7.62 3.39 -15.75
C HIS A 18 8.00 2.35 -14.71
N GLU A 19 9.24 2.42 -14.27
CA GLU A 19 9.73 1.48 -13.29
C GLU A 19 8.90 1.49 -12.01
N ILE A 20 8.58 2.69 -11.53
CA ILE A 20 7.79 2.81 -10.32
C ILE A 20 6.40 2.21 -10.52
N GLY A 21 5.82 2.42 -11.69
CA GLY A 21 4.52 1.84 -11.98
C GLY A 21 4.54 0.34 -11.96
N HIS A 22 5.58 -0.25 -12.52
CA HIS A 22 5.71 -1.70 -12.51
C HIS A 22 5.84 -2.23 -11.08
N GLU A 23 6.63 -1.56 -10.27
CA GLU A 23 6.83 -1.98 -8.90
C GLU A 23 5.56 -1.86 -8.09
N LEU A 24 4.82 -0.78 -8.28
CA LEU A 24 3.56 -0.60 -7.56
C LEU A 24 2.54 -1.64 -7.98
N LYS A 25 2.52 -1.97 -9.25
CA LYS A 25 1.59 -2.98 -9.73
C LYS A 25 1.90 -4.34 -9.14
N ALA A 26 3.19 -4.68 -9.10
CA ALA A 26 3.61 -5.95 -8.52
C ALA A 26 3.28 -6.00 -7.03
N MET A 27 3.51 -4.91 -6.33
CA MET A 27 3.20 -4.85 -4.91
C MET A 27 1.69 -4.95 -4.68
N SER A 28 0.91 -4.34 -5.55
CA SER A 28 -0.54 -4.42 -5.44
C SER A 28 -1.03 -5.85 -5.58
N GLN A 29 -0.47 -6.58 -6.53
CA GLN A 29 -0.83 -7.98 -6.71
C GLN A 29 -0.42 -8.81 -5.50
N TRP A 30 0.76 -8.53 -4.97
CA TRP A 30 1.23 -9.24 -3.80
C TRP A 30 0.30 -9.02 -2.61
N LEU A 31 -0.16 -7.79 -2.44
CA LEU A 31 -1.08 -7.49 -1.35
C LEU A 31 -2.41 -8.21 -1.53
N ASP A 32 -2.89 -8.30 -2.76
CA ASP A 32 -4.14 -9.00 -3.02
C ASP A 32 -4.01 -10.48 -2.65
N GLU A 33 -2.83 -11.03 -2.71
CA GLU A 33 -2.60 -12.41 -2.37
C GLU A 33 -2.33 -12.63 -0.89
N HIS A 34 -2.18 -11.55 -0.13
CA HIS A 34 -1.85 -11.64 1.29
C HIS A 34 -2.93 -10.97 2.13
N GLY A 35 -4.15 -11.45 1.98
CA GLY A 35 -5.26 -10.88 2.71
C GLY A 35 -5.14 -11.02 4.23
N ASP A 36 -4.32 -11.95 4.69
CA ASP A 36 -4.11 -12.10 6.12
C ASP A 36 -3.44 -10.85 6.71
N LEU A 37 -2.56 -10.21 5.97
CA LEU A 37 -1.95 -8.98 6.44
C LEU A 37 -2.97 -7.87 6.57
N LEU A 38 -3.90 -7.82 5.64
CA LEU A 38 -4.98 -6.84 5.71
C LEU A 38 -5.80 -7.06 6.97
N GLY A 39 -6.05 -8.31 7.32
CA GLY A 39 -6.78 -8.62 8.54
C GLY A 39 -6.06 -8.13 9.79
N LEU A 40 -4.74 -8.24 9.80
CA LEU A 40 -3.96 -7.76 10.94
C LEU A 40 -4.07 -6.26 11.08
N VAL A 41 -3.96 -5.54 9.98
CA VAL A 41 -4.09 -4.09 10.01
C VAL A 41 -5.48 -3.70 10.46
N GLY A 42 -6.49 -4.36 9.96
CA GLY A 42 -7.85 -4.08 10.38
C GLY A 42 -8.04 -4.27 11.87
N ARG A 43 -7.41 -5.29 12.42
CA ARG A 43 -7.48 -5.52 13.85
C ARG A 43 -6.80 -4.42 14.64
N ASP A 44 -5.65 -3.97 14.15
CA ASP A 44 -4.92 -2.90 14.83
C ASP A 44 -5.71 -1.60 14.84
N LEU A 45 -6.41 -1.33 13.75
CA LEU A 45 -7.25 -0.14 13.71
C LEU A 45 -8.42 -0.26 14.66
N GLY A 46 -8.83 -1.48 14.92
CA GLY A 46 -9.66 -1.83 16.05
C GLY A 46 -10.97 -1.10 16.18
N ARG A 47 -11.63 -0.83 15.07
CA ARG A 47 -12.85 -0.09 15.16
C ARG A 47 -13.87 -0.56 14.14
N PRO A 48 -14.25 -1.81 14.24
CA PRO A 48 -15.21 -2.33 13.27
C PRO A 48 -16.55 -1.64 13.32
N ASP A 49 -16.88 -1.04 14.46
CA ASP A 49 -18.17 -0.40 14.62
C ASP A 49 -18.15 1.10 14.44
N VAL A 50 -16.98 1.67 14.28
CA VAL A 50 -16.89 3.13 14.18
C VAL A 50 -17.55 3.64 12.92
N LYS A 51 -17.51 2.86 11.88
CA LYS A 51 -18.08 3.30 10.63
C LYS A 51 -19.57 3.52 10.68
N ALA A 52 -20.22 3.02 11.71
CA ALA A 52 -21.64 3.22 11.84
C ALA A 52 -21.98 4.69 12.06
N THR A 53 -21.01 5.49 12.40
CA THR A 53 -21.27 6.90 12.67
C THR A 53 -21.48 7.73 11.42
N GLY A 54 -21.25 7.19 10.27
CA GLY A 54 -21.44 7.94 9.06
C GLY A 54 -20.21 8.69 8.59
N ARG A 55 -19.30 9.02 9.49
CA ARG A 55 -18.05 9.64 9.10
C ARG A 55 -17.04 8.53 8.92
N GLN A 56 -16.66 8.28 7.72
CA GLN A 56 -15.85 7.12 7.46
C GLN A 56 -14.40 7.48 7.45
N GLY A 57 -13.61 6.73 8.16
CA GLY A 57 -12.18 6.85 8.09
C GLY A 57 -11.67 6.08 6.89
N LEU A 58 -10.36 6.03 6.77
CA LEU A 58 -9.75 5.26 5.73
C LEU A 58 -10.03 3.78 5.95
N PRO A 59 -10.39 3.05 4.90
CA PRO A 59 -10.50 1.60 5.02
C PRO A 59 -9.15 0.99 5.35
N ALA A 60 -9.19 -0.16 5.99
CA ALA A 60 -7.95 -0.83 6.38
C ALA A 60 -7.05 -1.08 5.19
N GLU A 61 -7.63 -1.41 4.05
CA GLU A 61 -6.82 -1.65 2.86
C GLU A 61 -6.10 -0.39 2.43
N ALA A 62 -6.78 0.74 2.43
CA ALA A 62 -6.14 2.00 2.06
C ALA A 62 -5.04 2.36 3.04
N VAL A 63 -5.27 2.13 4.33
CA VAL A 63 -4.26 2.41 5.34
C VAL A 63 -3.01 1.57 5.10
N LEU A 64 -3.19 0.29 4.87
CA LEU A 64 -2.06 -0.60 4.63
C LEU A 64 -1.29 -0.18 3.39
N ARG A 65 -2.00 0.11 2.31
CA ARG A 65 -1.35 0.49 1.06
C ARG A 65 -0.64 1.83 1.18
N CYS A 66 -1.26 2.78 1.86
CA CYS A 66 -0.61 4.07 2.09
C CYS A 66 0.63 3.92 2.96
N ALA A 67 0.55 3.06 3.97
CA ALA A 67 1.70 2.84 4.84
C ALA A 67 2.86 2.22 4.07
N LEU A 68 2.57 1.30 3.17
CA LEU A 68 3.62 0.70 2.36
C LEU A 68 4.21 1.69 1.38
N LEU A 69 3.39 2.56 0.80
CA LEU A 69 3.91 3.62 -0.06
C LEU A 69 4.87 4.52 0.71
N LYS A 70 4.47 4.89 1.92
CA LYS A 70 5.31 5.74 2.74
C LYS A 70 6.65 5.08 3.02
N GLN A 71 6.62 3.81 3.36
CA GLN A 71 7.85 3.09 3.67
C GLN A 71 8.69 2.85 2.43
N TYR A 72 8.05 2.43 1.36
CA TYR A 72 8.76 2.10 0.13
C TYR A 72 9.45 3.30 -0.48
N ARG A 73 8.77 4.45 -0.47
CA ARG A 73 9.33 5.67 -1.05
C ARG A 73 10.00 6.55 -0.02
N GLN A 74 10.00 6.14 1.24
CA GLN A 74 10.64 6.88 2.33
C GLN A 74 10.10 8.30 2.41
N LEU A 75 8.79 8.39 2.51
CA LEU A 75 8.10 9.68 2.52
C LEU A 75 7.72 10.08 3.93
N SER A 76 7.71 11.37 4.18
CA SER A 76 7.05 11.89 5.38
C SER A 76 5.54 11.82 5.20
N TYR A 77 4.80 12.04 6.29
CA TYR A 77 3.35 12.06 6.16
C TYR A 77 2.90 13.19 5.26
N GLN A 78 3.57 14.31 5.31
CA GLN A 78 3.21 15.44 4.46
C GLN A 78 3.49 15.13 3.00
N GLU A 79 4.62 14.52 2.72
CA GLU A 79 4.95 14.13 1.35
C GLU A 79 3.98 13.08 0.84
N LEU A 80 3.61 12.13 1.69
CA LEU A 80 2.66 11.13 1.29
C LEU A 80 1.32 11.76 0.93
N ALA A 81 0.84 12.68 1.76
CA ALA A 81 -0.42 13.36 1.48
C ALA A 81 -0.36 14.09 0.15
N PHE A 82 0.76 14.76 -0.11
CA PHE A 82 0.92 15.48 -1.36
C PHE A 82 0.89 14.53 -2.55
N HIS A 83 1.62 13.44 -2.46
CA HIS A 83 1.68 12.50 -3.59
C HIS A 83 0.35 11.80 -3.82
N LEU A 84 -0.38 11.52 -2.76
CA LEU A 84 -1.69 10.92 -2.93
C LEU A 84 -2.65 11.86 -3.63
N GLU A 85 -2.46 13.15 -3.44
CA GLU A 85 -3.29 14.14 -4.10
C GLU A 85 -2.83 14.38 -5.54
N ASP A 86 -1.55 14.32 -5.77
CA ASP A 86 -0.98 14.75 -7.03
C ASP A 86 -0.74 13.61 -8.02
N SER A 87 -0.48 12.40 -7.56
CA SER A 87 -0.05 11.31 -8.40
C SER A 87 -1.20 10.33 -8.64
N ALA A 88 -1.55 10.15 -9.89
CA ALA A 88 -2.61 9.21 -10.24
C ALA A 88 -2.21 7.77 -9.92
N SER A 89 -0.95 7.43 -10.12
CA SER A 89 -0.52 6.07 -9.85
C SER A 89 -0.52 5.76 -8.36
N PHE A 90 -0.16 6.74 -7.53
CA PHE A 90 -0.21 6.54 -6.08
C PHE A 90 -1.65 6.37 -5.63
N ARG A 91 -2.56 7.18 -6.17
CA ARG A 91 -3.97 7.06 -5.81
C ARG A 91 -4.53 5.71 -6.24
N ALA A 92 -4.15 5.27 -7.42
CA ALA A 92 -4.63 3.99 -7.91
C ALA A 92 -4.12 2.84 -7.04
N PHE A 93 -2.86 2.90 -6.65
CA PHE A 93 -2.31 1.89 -5.77
C PHE A 93 -3.02 1.87 -4.43
N ALA A 94 -3.25 3.04 -3.86
CA ALA A 94 -3.90 3.14 -2.55
C ALA A 94 -5.39 2.85 -2.62
N ARG A 95 -5.95 2.79 -3.80
CA ARG A 95 -7.37 2.51 -4.04
C ARG A 95 -8.25 3.55 -3.37
N LEU A 96 -7.85 4.80 -3.55
CA LEU A 96 -8.62 5.92 -3.03
C LEU A 96 -9.66 6.36 -4.06
N PRO A 97 -10.81 6.87 -3.59
CA PRO A 97 -11.78 7.42 -4.52
C PRO A 97 -11.24 8.67 -5.19
N TRP A 98 -11.73 8.94 -6.38
CA TRP A 98 -11.23 10.06 -7.17
C TRP A 98 -11.51 11.40 -6.54
N SER A 99 -12.59 11.49 -5.78
CA SER A 99 -13.05 12.78 -5.28
C SER A 99 -12.46 13.14 -3.94
N TRP A 100 -11.59 12.31 -3.37
CA TRP A 100 -11.18 12.53 -2.00
C TRP A 100 -9.76 12.07 -1.79
N SER A 101 -9.05 12.81 -0.96
CA SER A 101 -7.68 12.49 -0.61
C SER A 101 -7.49 12.68 0.89
N PRO A 102 -6.82 11.77 1.57
CA PRO A 102 -6.62 11.94 3.00
C PRO A 102 -5.61 13.02 3.29
N GLN A 103 -5.82 13.71 4.39
CA GLN A 103 -4.91 14.72 4.84
C GLN A 103 -3.82 14.11 5.71
N LYS A 104 -2.78 14.90 5.93
CA LYS A 104 -1.64 14.46 6.70
C LYS A 104 -2.05 13.91 8.07
N SER A 105 -2.95 14.60 8.75
CA SER A 105 -3.33 14.19 10.10
C SER A 105 -4.05 12.86 10.10
N VAL A 106 -4.87 12.61 9.09
CA VAL A 106 -5.57 11.35 8.98
C VAL A 106 -4.58 10.23 8.71
N LEU A 107 -3.64 10.47 7.82
CA LEU A 107 -2.63 9.47 7.52
C LEU A 107 -1.78 9.16 8.74
N GLN A 108 -1.37 10.19 9.46
CA GLN A 108 -0.55 9.98 10.64
C GLN A 108 -1.29 9.19 11.69
N LYS A 109 -2.55 9.51 11.91
CA LYS A 109 -3.33 8.83 12.93
C LYS A 109 -3.56 7.37 12.57
N THR A 110 -3.93 7.11 11.33
CA THR A 110 -4.28 5.75 10.95
C THR A 110 -3.05 4.87 10.77
N ILE A 111 -2.00 5.39 10.14
CA ILE A 111 -0.82 4.58 9.90
C ILE A 111 -0.09 4.29 11.20
N SER A 112 -0.03 5.27 12.10
CA SER A 112 0.65 5.03 13.37
C SER A 112 -0.13 4.09 14.28
N ALA A 113 -1.38 3.80 13.96
CA ALA A 113 -2.14 2.82 14.72
C ALA A 113 -1.73 1.40 14.39
N ILE A 114 -1.01 1.17 13.31
CA ILE A 114 -0.51 -0.15 12.99
C ILE A 114 0.57 -0.51 14.00
N ARG A 115 0.38 -1.64 14.66
CA ARG A 115 1.27 -2.04 15.74
C ARG A 115 2.61 -2.54 15.21
N PRO A 116 3.66 -2.43 16.03
CA PRO A 116 4.96 -2.94 15.60
C PRO A 116 4.93 -4.43 15.27
N GLU A 117 4.14 -5.20 15.98
CA GLU A 117 4.02 -6.63 15.71
C GLU A 117 3.45 -6.88 14.32
N THR A 118 2.48 -6.07 13.93
CA THR A 118 1.90 -6.18 12.59
C THR A 118 2.93 -5.81 11.55
N TRP A 119 3.68 -4.74 11.77
CA TRP A 119 4.73 -4.37 10.86
C TRP A 119 5.78 -5.46 10.72
N GLU A 120 6.10 -6.12 11.82
CA GLU A 120 7.05 -7.21 11.77
C GLU A 120 6.53 -8.34 10.87
N GLN A 121 5.24 -8.64 10.99
CA GLN A 121 4.65 -9.67 10.12
C GLN A 121 4.67 -9.26 8.66
N ILE A 122 4.34 -8.00 8.39
CA ILE A 122 4.35 -7.50 7.03
C ILE A 122 5.76 -7.58 6.44
N ASN A 123 6.75 -7.12 7.18
CA ASN A 123 8.11 -7.12 6.70
C ASN A 123 8.63 -8.54 6.51
N ARG A 124 8.25 -9.44 7.40
CA ARG A 124 8.65 -10.83 7.28
C ARG A 124 8.06 -11.46 6.03
N ALA A 125 6.80 -11.17 5.74
CA ALA A 125 6.16 -11.68 4.54
C ALA A 125 6.80 -11.11 3.29
N LEU A 126 7.12 -9.83 3.31
CA LEU A 126 7.78 -9.21 2.17
C LEU A 126 9.15 -9.82 1.91
N LEU A 127 9.92 -10.02 2.97
CA LEU A 127 11.23 -10.62 2.83
C LEU A 127 11.14 -12.05 2.31
N SER A 128 10.18 -12.80 2.82
CA SER A 128 9.99 -14.17 2.39
C SER A 128 9.66 -14.23 0.91
N SER A 129 8.75 -13.36 0.46
CA SER A 129 8.38 -13.33 -0.94
C SER A 129 9.53 -12.90 -1.83
N ALA A 130 10.30 -11.91 -1.39
CA ALA A 130 11.43 -11.44 -2.17
C ALA A 130 12.49 -12.53 -2.27
N ARG A 131 12.70 -13.25 -1.18
CA ARG A 131 13.67 -14.33 -1.17
C ARG A 131 13.26 -15.45 -2.12
N GLN A 132 11.99 -15.78 -2.12
CA GLN A 132 11.49 -16.82 -3.01
C GLN A 132 11.63 -16.42 -4.47
N ALA A 133 11.31 -15.17 -4.77
CA ALA A 133 11.44 -14.71 -6.14
C ALA A 133 12.88 -14.74 -6.60
N LYS A 134 13.79 -14.36 -5.73
CA LYS A 134 15.21 -14.38 -6.08
C LYS A 134 15.74 -15.78 -6.24
N LEU A 135 15.27 -16.71 -5.45
CA LEU A 135 15.65 -18.10 -5.62
C LEU A 135 15.21 -18.62 -6.96
N GLU A 136 14.00 -18.28 -7.37
CA GLU A 136 13.50 -18.71 -8.66
C GLU A 136 14.30 -18.11 -9.80
N ASP A 137 14.76 -16.88 -9.61
CA ASP A 137 15.55 -16.21 -10.63
C ASP A 137 17.02 -16.59 -10.58
N GLY A 138 17.45 -17.18 -9.49
CA GLY A 138 18.85 -17.52 -9.36
C GLY A 138 19.76 -16.35 -9.07
N THR A 139 19.21 -15.26 -8.56
CA THR A 139 20.00 -14.06 -8.31
C THR A 139 20.31 -13.84 -6.85
N VAL A 140 19.88 -14.73 -5.99
CA VAL A 140 20.00 -14.49 -4.56
C VAL A 140 21.45 -14.44 -4.10
N VAL A 141 22.30 -15.26 -4.71
CA VAL A 141 23.69 -15.34 -4.31
C VAL A 141 24.39 -14.00 -4.53
N ARG A 142 24.12 -13.40 -5.64
CA ARG A 142 24.75 -12.14 -5.97
C ARG A 142 24.40 -11.07 -4.97
N LEU A 143 23.16 -11.04 -4.54
CA LEU A 143 22.73 -10.05 -3.58
C LEU A 143 23.37 -10.23 -2.23
N ASP A 144 23.51 -11.47 -1.83
CA ASP A 144 24.14 -11.75 -0.55
C ASP A 144 25.57 -11.28 -0.52
N SER A 145 26.26 -11.42 -1.60
CA SER A 145 27.67 -11.08 -1.63
C SER A 145 27.93 -9.59 -1.59
N THR A 146 26.93 -8.79 -1.84
CA THR A 146 27.13 -7.35 -1.81
C THR A 146 26.95 -6.76 -0.42
N VAL A 147 26.49 -7.51 0.50
CA VAL A 147 26.36 -7.03 1.85
C VAL A 147 27.67 -7.16 2.58
#